data_16b0026166fa8cf780651a850aa1480b
#
_entry.id   16b0026166fa8cf780651a850aa1480b
#
_cell.length_a   1.000
_cell.length_b   1.000
_cell.length_c   1.000
_cell.angle_alpha   90.00
_cell.angle_beta   90.00
_cell.angle_gamma   90.00
#
_symmetry.space_group_name_H-M   'P 1'
#
loop_
_entity.id
_entity.type
_entity.pdbx_description
1 polymer ?
#
loop_
_entity_poly.entity_id
_entity_poly.type
_entity_poly.pdbx_seq_one_letter_code
_entity_poly.pdbx_strand_id
1 'polypeptide(L)'
;MGVKLQAVQSLQALDVELFRFVNERLANPFFDVVMPFASGNVFFVPLVLATGILLVWKGRVRGLVCVLMLALVLPLGDGLIYRTIKHAVGRPRPFLTLTEVRRPGGKNDAKARPPPSTAQPNGRPPASGSGSMPSAHAANWFAATMIAFIYYRRSIRFMLPLALLVSFSRIYNGVHYPSDVVAGAALGAGYAAAAVWLLAALWGSSGRKWFPILWARLPSLLDPTLHPAPGSSEVGHLAEDTRHELQ
;
A
#
# COMPACT_ATOMS: atom_id res chain seq x y z
N MET A 1 17.00 9.55 -31.82
CA MET A 1 17.14 8.34 -30.99
C MET A 1 18.18 8.55 -29.86
N GLY A 2 19.28 9.26 -30.07
CA GLY A 2 20.35 9.51 -29.09
C GLY A 2 19.93 10.26 -27.82
N VAL A 3 19.13 11.34 -27.93
CA VAL A 3 18.70 12.17 -26.78
C VAL A 3 17.88 11.37 -25.75
N LYS A 4 16.99 10.48 -26.20
CA LYS A 4 16.19 9.63 -25.32
C LYS A 4 17.07 8.62 -24.56
N LEU A 5 18.08 8.08 -25.21
CA LEU A 5 19.02 7.13 -24.60
C LEU A 5 19.88 7.80 -23.53
N GLN A 6 20.39 9.00 -23.80
CA GLN A 6 21.14 9.81 -22.84
C GLN A 6 20.30 10.18 -21.61
N ALA A 7 19.05 10.60 -21.80
CA ALA A 7 18.15 10.93 -20.69
C ALA A 7 17.88 9.72 -19.79
N VAL A 8 17.67 8.53 -20.37
CA VAL A 8 17.48 7.29 -19.59
C VAL A 8 18.75 6.93 -18.81
N GLN A 9 19.93 7.05 -19.42
CA GLN A 9 21.20 6.80 -18.75
C GLN A 9 21.47 7.78 -17.60
N SER A 10 21.15 9.07 -17.79
CA SER A 10 21.30 10.09 -16.73
C SER A 10 20.37 9.83 -15.56
N LEU A 11 19.10 9.44 -15.82
CA LEU A 11 18.15 9.07 -14.75
C LEU A 11 18.61 7.83 -13.99
N GLN A 12 19.17 6.85 -14.68
CA GLN A 12 19.69 5.65 -14.04
C GLN A 12 20.93 5.95 -13.19
N ALA A 13 21.81 6.83 -13.66
CA ALA A 13 23.00 7.27 -12.90
C ALA A 13 22.59 8.00 -11.62
N LEU A 14 21.65 8.94 -11.71
CA LEU A 14 21.07 9.64 -10.55
C LEU A 14 20.43 8.67 -9.56
N ASP A 15 19.69 7.68 -10.04
CA ASP A 15 19.03 6.69 -9.22
C ASP A 15 20.04 5.84 -8.43
N VAL A 16 21.17 5.47 -9.06
CA VAL A 16 22.27 4.76 -8.40
C VAL A 16 23.00 5.65 -7.41
N GLU A 17 23.22 6.92 -7.74
CA GLU A 17 23.89 7.88 -6.84
C GLU A 17 23.06 8.11 -5.57
N LEU A 18 21.76 8.37 -5.71
CA LEU A 18 20.83 8.51 -4.59
C LEU A 18 20.74 7.23 -3.76
N PHE A 19 20.75 6.06 -4.42
CA PHE A 19 20.79 4.78 -3.73
C PHE A 19 22.04 4.65 -2.87
N ARG A 20 23.23 4.92 -3.42
CA ARG A 20 24.50 4.86 -2.69
C ARG A 20 24.55 5.87 -1.53
N PHE A 21 24.03 7.08 -1.75
CA PHE A 21 23.91 8.06 -0.70
C PHE A 21 23.14 7.51 0.51
N VAL A 22 21.97 6.90 0.28
CA VAL A 22 21.15 6.34 1.36
C VAL A 22 21.75 5.08 1.96
N ASN A 23 22.25 4.16 1.14
CA ASN A 23 22.70 2.84 1.57
C ASN A 23 24.11 2.88 2.24
N GLU A 24 24.99 3.78 1.77
CA GLU A 24 26.39 3.84 2.23
C GLU A 24 26.63 5.03 3.14
N ARG A 25 26.31 6.28 2.71
CA ARG A 25 26.65 7.50 3.44
C ARG A 25 25.80 7.76 4.67
N LEU A 26 24.51 7.39 4.65
CA LEU A 26 23.62 7.49 5.80
C LEU A 26 23.74 6.30 6.75
N ALA A 27 24.61 5.35 6.45
CA ALA A 27 24.81 4.16 7.25
C ALA A 27 25.32 4.50 8.67
N ASN A 28 24.59 3.99 9.66
CA ASN A 28 24.98 4.10 11.07
C ASN A 28 24.35 2.98 11.91
N PRO A 29 24.89 2.66 13.10
CA PRO A 29 24.40 1.57 13.93
C PRO A 29 22.92 1.67 14.33
N PHE A 30 22.40 2.89 14.50
CA PHE A 30 21.00 3.11 14.83
C PHE A 30 20.09 2.71 13.65
N PHE A 31 20.39 3.17 12.44
CA PHE A 31 19.61 2.80 11.26
C PHE A 31 19.79 1.34 10.86
N ASP A 32 20.93 0.72 11.16
CA ASP A 32 21.15 -0.71 10.91
C ASP A 32 20.21 -1.61 11.72
N VAL A 33 19.70 -1.12 12.84
CA VAL A 33 18.67 -1.81 13.64
C VAL A 33 17.26 -1.38 13.24
N VAL A 34 17.03 -0.08 13.12
CA VAL A 34 15.69 0.49 12.90
C VAL A 34 15.16 0.18 11.50
N MET A 35 15.98 0.23 10.45
CA MET A 35 15.53 0.07 9.09
C MET A 35 15.12 -1.37 8.74
N PRO A 36 15.86 -2.42 9.12
CA PRO A 36 15.38 -3.79 8.99
C PRO A 36 14.09 -4.04 9.78
N PHE A 37 13.98 -3.50 11.00
CA PHE A 37 12.76 -3.57 11.80
C PHE A 37 11.57 -2.91 11.10
N ALA A 38 11.73 -1.68 10.61
CA ALA A 38 10.70 -0.95 9.85
C ALA A 38 10.30 -1.67 8.55
N SER A 39 11.20 -2.47 7.98
CA SER A 39 10.96 -3.28 6.77
C SER A 39 10.29 -4.62 7.08
N GLY A 40 10.29 -5.07 8.34
CA GLY A 40 9.78 -6.37 8.76
C GLY A 40 8.27 -6.37 8.94
N ASN A 41 7.56 -7.21 8.17
CA ASN A 41 6.10 -7.29 8.25
C ASN A 41 5.59 -7.87 9.58
N VAL A 42 6.38 -8.71 10.25
CA VAL A 42 5.94 -9.46 11.46
C VAL A 42 5.55 -8.53 12.60
N PHE A 43 6.28 -7.42 12.78
CA PHE A 43 6.00 -6.46 13.85
C PHE A 43 4.78 -5.58 13.56
N PHE A 44 4.45 -5.36 12.30
CA PHE A 44 3.28 -4.57 11.92
C PHE A 44 1.97 -5.37 11.98
N VAL A 45 2.01 -6.70 11.90
CA VAL A 45 0.80 -7.54 11.91
C VAL A 45 -0.06 -7.29 13.15
N PRO A 46 0.44 -7.40 14.41
CA PRO A 46 -0.39 -7.15 15.58
C PRO A 46 -0.89 -5.70 15.66
N LEU A 47 -0.08 -4.73 15.24
CA LEU A 47 -0.47 -3.32 15.18
C LEU A 47 -1.61 -3.08 14.18
N VAL A 48 -1.51 -3.67 12.99
CA VAL A 48 -2.54 -3.58 11.94
C VAL A 48 -3.84 -4.23 12.41
N LEU A 49 -3.75 -5.42 13.03
CA LEU A 49 -4.93 -6.11 13.58
C LEU A 49 -5.59 -5.29 14.69
N ALA A 50 -4.81 -4.81 15.65
CA ALA A 50 -5.33 -3.98 16.75
C ALA A 50 -5.96 -2.68 16.22
N THR A 51 -5.34 -2.03 15.24
CA THR A 51 -5.88 -0.82 14.59
C THR A 51 -7.17 -1.16 13.84
N GLY A 52 -7.22 -2.27 13.11
CA GLY A 52 -8.41 -2.74 12.42
C GLY A 52 -9.58 -2.99 13.38
N ILE A 53 -9.35 -3.70 14.48
CA ILE A 53 -10.35 -3.95 15.53
C ILE A 53 -10.83 -2.62 16.13
N LEU A 54 -9.92 -1.69 16.44
CA LEU A 54 -10.26 -0.39 16.99
C LEU A 54 -11.09 0.45 16.01
N LEU A 55 -10.75 0.43 14.73
CA LEU A 55 -11.50 1.11 13.67
C LEU A 55 -12.92 0.56 13.55
N VAL A 56 -13.10 -0.76 13.59
CA VAL A 56 -14.42 -1.38 13.55
C VAL A 56 -15.21 -1.05 14.81
N TRP A 57 -14.59 -1.14 15.99
CA TRP A 57 -15.26 -0.89 17.26
C TRP A 57 -15.69 0.57 17.43
N LYS A 58 -14.76 1.52 17.25
CA LYS A 58 -15.04 2.96 17.41
C LYS A 58 -15.65 3.60 16.17
N GLY A 59 -15.21 3.20 15.00
CA GLY A 59 -15.67 3.74 13.71
C GLY A 59 -16.97 3.12 13.20
N ARG A 60 -17.46 2.07 13.86
CA ARG A 60 -18.68 1.36 13.48
C ARG A 60 -18.66 1.04 11.96
N VAL A 61 -19.70 1.43 11.23
CA VAL A 61 -19.83 1.16 9.79
C VAL A 61 -18.70 1.77 8.98
N ARG A 62 -18.30 3.00 9.27
CA ARG A 62 -17.19 3.67 8.56
C ARG A 62 -15.87 2.93 8.75
N GLY A 63 -15.60 2.47 9.98
CA GLY A 63 -14.42 1.66 10.29
C GLY A 63 -14.46 0.29 9.60
N LEU A 64 -15.62 -0.36 9.62
CA LEU A 64 -15.81 -1.65 8.93
C LEU A 64 -15.58 -1.53 7.42
N VAL A 65 -16.17 -0.53 6.75
CA VAL A 65 -15.98 -0.32 5.31
C VAL A 65 -14.51 -0.01 5.00
N CYS A 66 -13.84 0.82 5.81
CA CYS A 66 -12.41 1.09 5.64
C CYS A 66 -11.58 -0.20 5.74
N VAL A 67 -11.81 -1.04 6.76
CA VAL A 67 -11.10 -2.32 6.93
C VAL A 67 -11.39 -3.29 5.79
N LEU A 68 -12.63 -3.38 5.32
CA LEU A 68 -12.99 -4.21 4.17
C LEU A 68 -12.31 -3.73 2.89
N MET A 69 -12.21 -2.41 2.67
CA MET A 69 -11.47 -1.85 1.53
C MET A 69 -9.98 -2.18 1.62
N LEU A 70 -9.36 -2.06 2.79
CA LEU A 70 -7.97 -2.47 2.99
C LEU A 70 -7.78 -3.96 2.69
N ALA A 71 -8.65 -4.82 3.25
CA ALA A 71 -8.58 -6.27 3.07
C ALA A 71 -8.80 -6.72 1.61
N LEU A 72 -9.58 -5.97 0.83
CA LEU A 72 -9.85 -6.29 -0.58
C LEU A 72 -8.79 -5.69 -1.51
N VAL A 73 -8.50 -4.40 -1.35
CA VAL A 73 -7.71 -3.65 -2.34
C VAL A 73 -6.22 -3.99 -2.25
N LEU A 74 -5.65 -4.19 -1.05
CA LEU A 74 -4.23 -4.48 -0.92
C LEU A 74 -3.83 -5.83 -1.56
N PRO A 75 -4.50 -6.96 -1.30
CA PRO A 75 -4.16 -8.22 -1.95
C PRO A 75 -4.39 -8.20 -3.48
N LEU A 76 -5.43 -7.51 -3.96
CA LEU A 76 -5.66 -7.35 -5.40
C LEU A 76 -4.52 -6.58 -6.06
N GLY A 77 -4.03 -5.51 -5.42
CA GLY A 77 -2.88 -4.75 -5.90
C GLY A 77 -1.61 -5.59 -5.97
N ASP A 78 -1.31 -6.35 -4.92
CA ASP A 78 -0.11 -7.19 -4.86
C ASP A 78 -0.18 -8.33 -5.88
N GLY A 79 -1.32 -9.03 -5.96
CA GLY A 79 -1.48 -10.21 -6.81
C GLY A 79 -1.55 -9.90 -8.30
N LEU A 80 -2.26 -8.84 -8.70
CA LEU A 80 -2.53 -8.52 -10.11
C LEU A 80 -1.60 -7.43 -10.64
N ILE A 81 -1.56 -6.27 -9.98
CA ILE A 81 -0.92 -5.08 -10.55
C ILE A 81 0.61 -5.16 -10.41
N TYR A 82 1.10 -5.34 -9.19
CA TYR A 82 2.56 -5.27 -8.95
C TYR A 82 3.28 -6.46 -9.57
N ARG A 83 2.69 -7.64 -9.48
CA ARG A 83 3.29 -8.85 -10.06
C ARG A 83 3.41 -8.72 -11.57
N THR A 84 2.34 -8.27 -12.24
CA THR A 84 2.34 -8.06 -13.70
C THR A 84 3.38 -7.03 -14.13
N ILE A 85 3.45 -5.88 -13.44
CA ILE A 85 4.42 -4.83 -13.78
C ILE A 85 5.85 -5.30 -13.50
N LYS A 86 6.10 -6.01 -12.39
CA LYS A 86 7.42 -6.58 -12.09
C LYS A 86 7.92 -7.52 -13.17
N HIS A 87 7.02 -8.35 -13.71
CA HIS A 87 7.36 -9.24 -14.81
C HIS A 87 7.66 -8.47 -16.10
N ALA A 88 6.85 -7.46 -16.40
CA ALA A 88 7.02 -6.65 -17.61
C ALA A 88 8.31 -5.80 -17.59
N VAL A 89 8.63 -5.20 -16.44
CA VAL A 89 9.81 -4.33 -16.29
C VAL A 89 11.09 -5.15 -16.11
N GLY A 90 11.07 -6.24 -15.36
CA GLY A 90 12.19 -7.15 -15.15
C GLY A 90 13.46 -6.50 -14.56
N ARG A 91 13.37 -5.33 -13.92
CA ARG A 91 14.53 -4.60 -13.38
C ARG A 91 15.23 -5.39 -12.28
N PRO A 92 16.54 -5.64 -12.36
CA PRO A 92 17.26 -6.32 -11.30
C PRO A 92 17.40 -5.43 -10.06
N ARG A 93 17.53 -6.05 -8.88
CA ARG A 93 17.68 -5.33 -7.61
C ARG A 93 19.10 -4.80 -7.43
N PRO A 94 19.31 -3.70 -6.64
CA PRO A 94 20.61 -3.11 -6.39
C PRO A 94 21.68 -4.14 -5.96
N PHE A 95 21.36 -4.99 -4.99
CA PHE A 95 22.29 -6.00 -4.47
C PHE A 95 22.67 -7.11 -5.47
N LEU A 96 22.02 -7.18 -6.64
CA LEU A 96 22.35 -8.12 -7.72
C LEU A 96 23.24 -7.49 -8.79
N THR A 97 23.29 -6.15 -8.86
CA THR A 97 23.95 -5.42 -9.96
C THR A 97 25.07 -4.49 -9.50
N LEU A 98 24.98 -4.00 -8.28
CA LEU A 98 26.00 -3.11 -7.70
C LEU A 98 26.90 -3.88 -6.75
N THR A 99 28.18 -3.49 -6.73
CA THR A 99 29.16 -3.96 -5.75
C THR A 99 28.96 -3.25 -4.42
N GLU A 100 29.35 -3.90 -3.31
CA GLU A 100 29.42 -3.31 -1.95
C GLU A 100 28.09 -2.81 -1.38
N VAL A 101 26.96 -3.36 -1.85
CA VAL A 101 25.65 -3.00 -1.30
C VAL A 101 25.49 -3.55 0.12
N ARG A 102 25.24 -2.66 1.07
CA ARG A 102 24.95 -3.02 2.46
C ARG A 102 23.54 -3.59 2.59
N ARG A 103 23.41 -4.67 3.38
CA ARG A 103 22.12 -5.33 3.65
C ARG A 103 21.98 -5.61 5.15
N PRO A 104 21.81 -4.58 5.98
CA PRO A 104 21.65 -4.76 7.41
C PRO A 104 20.43 -5.64 7.71
N GLY A 105 20.57 -6.59 8.64
CA GLY A 105 19.53 -7.57 9.00
C GLY A 105 19.30 -8.68 7.95
N GLY A 106 20.08 -8.74 6.89
CA GLY A 106 20.07 -9.85 5.94
C GLY A 106 20.74 -11.11 6.50
N LYS A 107 20.27 -12.30 6.15
CA LYS A 107 20.84 -13.59 6.58
C LYS A 107 22.32 -13.78 6.14
N ASN A 108 22.86 -12.87 5.34
CA ASN A 108 24.22 -12.82 4.85
C ASN A 108 24.77 -11.40 5.02
N ASP A 109 25.06 -11.01 6.25
CA ASP A 109 25.89 -9.83 6.58
C ASP A 109 27.38 -10.04 6.21
N ALA A 110 27.70 -11.14 5.53
CA ALA A 110 29.00 -11.34 4.94
C ALA A 110 29.18 -10.37 3.77
N LYS A 111 30.18 -9.50 3.92
CA LYS A 111 30.79 -8.66 2.89
C LYS A 111 30.44 -9.13 1.46
N ALA A 112 29.82 -8.21 0.74
CA ALA A 112 29.44 -8.33 -0.66
C ALA A 112 30.01 -9.54 -1.38
N ARG A 113 29.14 -10.53 -1.62
CA ARG A 113 29.40 -11.51 -2.66
C ARG A 113 29.58 -10.68 -3.93
N PRO A 114 30.69 -10.83 -4.68
CA PRO A 114 30.80 -10.20 -5.98
C PRO A 114 29.52 -10.54 -6.75
N PRO A 115 28.94 -9.61 -7.52
CA PRO A 115 27.73 -9.90 -8.27
C PRO A 115 27.91 -11.23 -8.94
N PRO A 116 27.01 -12.20 -8.81
CA PRO A 116 27.08 -13.39 -9.61
C PRO A 116 27.20 -12.88 -11.03
N SER A 117 28.30 -13.28 -11.72
CA SER A 117 28.62 -12.81 -13.06
C SER A 117 27.30 -12.71 -13.82
N THR A 118 26.96 -11.53 -14.29
CA THR A 118 25.65 -11.15 -14.82
C THR A 118 25.25 -11.91 -16.09
N ALA A 119 26.12 -12.75 -16.53
CA ALA A 119 25.89 -13.82 -17.48
C ALA A 119 25.48 -15.09 -16.73
N GLN A 120 24.21 -15.26 -16.43
CA GLN A 120 23.69 -16.61 -16.60
C GLN A 120 23.98 -16.98 -18.06
N PRO A 121 24.65 -18.12 -18.32
CA PRO A 121 25.07 -18.49 -19.68
C PRO A 121 23.93 -18.54 -20.71
N ASN A 122 22.69 -18.38 -20.28
CA ASN A 122 21.47 -18.56 -21.07
C ASN A 122 20.64 -17.28 -21.24
N GLY A 123 21.14 -16.09 -20.88
CA GLY A 123 20.40 -14.83 -21.07
C GLY A 123 19.02 -14.74 -20.41
N ARG A 124 18.71 -15.66 -19.49
CA ARG A 124 17.41 -15.64 -18.79
C ARG A 124 17.39 -14.52 -17.76
N PRO A 125 16.32 -13.70 -17.77
CA PRO A 125 16.08 -12.79 -16.66
C PRO A 125 16.01 -13.57 -15.34
N PRO A 126 16.41 -12.96 -14.21
CA PRO A 126 16.33 -13.61 -12.91
C PRO A 126 14.92 -14.12 -12.65
N ALA A 127 14.83 -15.30 -12.00
CA ALA A 127 13.58 -16.04 -11.81
C ALA A 127 12.38 -15.14 -11.46
N SER A 128 11.25 -15.41 -12.08
CA SER A 128 10.01 -14.64 -11.99
C SER A 128 9.67 -14.31 -10.54
N GLY A 129 9.52 -13.03 -10.23
CA GLY A 129 9.23 -12.50 -8.88
C GLY A 129 10.36 -11.72 -8.22
N SER A 130 11.59 -11.74 -8.76
CA SER A 130 12.76 -11.04 -8.21
C SER A 130 12.92 -9.58 -8.66
N GLY A 131 12.06 -9.06 -9.52
CA GLY A 131 12.12 -7.69 -10.04
C GLY A 131 12.13 -6.64 -8.94
N SER A 132 12.91 -5.56 -9.14
CA SER A 132 12.97 -4.48 -8.16
C SER A 132 11.83 -3.47 -8.34
N MET A 133 11.42 -3.19 -9.56
CA MET A 133 10.42 -2.16 -9.88
C MET A 133 9.04 -2.76 -10.20
N PRO A 134 7.95 -2.25 -9.62
CA PRO A 134 7.87 -1.28 -8.53
C PRO A 134 8.11 -1.93 -7.15
N SER A 135 8.38 -1.10 -6.11
CA SER A 135 8.48 -1.57 -4.73
C SER A 135 7.10 -1.91 -4.17
N ALA A 136 6.82 -3.20 -3.94
CA ALA A 136 5.53 -3.64 -3.39
C ALA A 136 5.28 -3.11 -1.96
N HIS A 137 6.34 -2.98 -1.14
CA HIS A 137 6.20 -2.40 0.20
C HIS A 137 5.75 -0.93 0.13
N ALA A 138 6.41 -0.12 -0.69
CA ALA A 138 6.00 1.27 -0.89
C ALA A 138 4.56 1.33 -1.42
N ALA A 139 4.23 0.52 -2.42
CA ALA A 139 2.92 0.49 -3.02
C ALA A 139 1.82 0.12 -1.99
N ASN A 140 2.01 -0.92 -1.19
CA ASN A 140 1.03 -1.34 -0.20
C ASN A 140 0.86 -0.31 0.93
N TRP A 141 1.95 0.32 1.40
CA TRP A 141 1.86 1.35 2.42
C TRP A 141 1.20 2.63 1.91
N PHE A 142 1.50 3.07 0.69
CA PHE A 142 0.83 4.23 0.10
C PHE A 142 -0.62 3.94 -0.29
N ALA A 143 -0.95 2.72 -0.72
CA ALA A 143 -2.32 2.29 -0.93
C ALA A 143 -3.13 2.30 0.38
N ALA A 144 -2.58 1.74 1.45
CA ALA A 144 -3.20 1.78 2.78
C ALA A 144 -3.36 3.22 3.29
N THR A 145 -2.36 4.08 3.08
CA THR A 145 -2.43 5.51 3.42
C THR A 145 -3.55 6.20 2.65
N MET A 146 -3.70 5.94 1.35
CA MET A 146 -4.76 6.52 0.52
C MET A 146 -6.14 6.07 0.99
N ILE A 147 -6.35 4.78 1.23
CA ILE A 147 -7.63 4.25 1.74
C ILE A 147 -7.95 4.87 3.10
N ALA A 148 -6.99 4.83 4.04
CA ALA A 148 -7.18 5.44 5.35
C ALA A 148 -7.49 6.94 5.27
N PHE A 149 -6.86 7.67 4.34
CA PHE A 149 -7.11 9.10 4.11
C PHE A 149 -8.50 9.38 3.54
N ILE A 150 -9.01 8.54 2.65
CA ILE A 150 -10.36 8.68 2.09
C ILE A 150 -11.40 8.62 3.22
N TYR A 151 -11.27 7.64 4.12
CA TYR A 151 -12.22 7.46 5.22
C TYR A 151 -11.94 8.35 6.43
N TYR A 152 -10.68 8.62 6.73
CA TYR A 152 -10.24 9.38 7.91
C TYR A 152 -9.16 10.38 7.52
N ARG A 153 -9.53 11.60 7.13
CA ARG A 153 -8.60 12.64 6.65
C ARG A 153 -7.40 12.87 7.57
N ARG A 154 -7.61 12.82 8.89
CA ARG A 154 -6.54 13.01 9.88
C ARG A 154 -5.53 11.87 9.92
N SER A 155 -5.85 10.71 9.37
CA SER A 155 -4.95 9.55 9.34
C SER A 155 -3.64 9.83 8.61
N ILE A 156 -3.64 10.76 7.65
CA ILE A 156 -2.46 11.13 6.86
C ILE A 156 -1.29 11.57 7.74
N ARG A 157 -1.55 12.17 8.91
CA ARG A 157 -0.52 12.64 9.85
C ARG A 157 0.34 11.49 10.41
N PHE A 158 -0.21 10.29 10.48
CA PHE A 158 0.46 9.10 10.97
C PHE A 158 0.83 8.13 9.84
N MET A 159 -0.08 7.92 8.91
CA MET A 159 0.10 6.94 7.85
C MET A 159 1.17 7.37 6.83
N LEU A 160 1.23 8.66 6.47
CA LEU A 160 2.22 9.15 5.51
C LEU A 160 3.66 9.06 6.05
N PRO A 161 3.99 9.54 7.27
CA PRO A 161 5.32 9.32 7.84
C PRO A 161 5.71 7.84 7.94
N LEU A 162 4.77 6.97 8.28
CA LEU A 162 5.01 5.54 8.36
C LEU A 162 5.27 4.92 6.97
N ALA A 163 4.48 5.30 5.96
CA ALA A 163 4.70 4.88 4.57
C ALA A 163 6.06 5.37 4.04
N LEU A 164 6.45 6.59 4.37
CA LEU A 164 7.77 7.14 4.02
C LEU A 164 8.90 6.40 4.73
N LEU A 165 8.76 6.10 6.03
CA LEU A 165 9.74 5.34 6.81
C LEU A 165 9.95 3.94 6.21
N VAL A 166 8.86 3.20 5.95
CA VAL A 166 8.95 1.88 5.33
C VAL A 166 9.55 1.97 3.94
N SER A 167 9.18 2.96 3.16
CA SER A 167 9.73 3.19 1.82
C SER A 167 11.22 3.48 1.85
N PHE A 168 11.66 4.36 2.73
CA PHE A 168 13.07 4.68 2.95
C PHE A 168 13.86 3.45 3.40
N SER A 169 13.29 2.62 4.28
CA SER A 169 13.93 1.40 4.74
C SER A 169 14.24 0.42 3.60
N ARG A 170 13.47 0.44 2.50
CA ARG A 170 13.73 -0.43 1.34
C ARG A 170 14.98 -0.04 0.57
N ILE A 171 15.26 1.27 0.47
CA ILE A 171 16.48 1.79 -0.15
C ILE A 171 17.67 1.52 0.78
N TYR A 172 17.53 1.84 2.06
CA TYR A 172 18.56 1.64 3.07
C TYR A 172 19.00 0.17 3.18
N ASN A 173 18.05 -0.76 3.15
CA ASN A 173 18.31 -2.21 3.18
C ASN A 173 18.82 -2.79 1.85
N GLY A 174 19.14 -1.96 0.85
CA GLY A 174 19.79 -2.39 -0.38
C GLY A 174 18.92 -3.16 -1.38
N VAL A 175 17.58 -3.17 -1.21
CA VAL A 175 16.67 -4.03 -1.98
C VAL A 175 15.91 -3.33 -3.10
N HIS A 176 15.85 -2.00 -3.09
CA HIS A 176 15.18 -1.17 -4.08
C HIS A 176 15.94 0.11 -4.39
N TYR A 177 15.85 0.58 -5.62
CA TYR A 177 16.28 1.93 -5.99
C TYR A 177 15.25 2.98 -5.57
N PRO A 178 15.64 4.26 -5.42
CA PRO A 178 14.70 5.35 -5.15
C PRO A 178 13.52 5.41 -6.14
N SER A 179 13.79 5.26 -7.43
CA SER A 179 12.74 5.27 -8.46
C SER A 179 11.75 4.11 -8.33
N ASP A 180 12.18 2.92 -7.88
CA ASP A 180 11.28 1.79 -7.60
C ASP A 180 10.28 2.13 -6.50
N VAL A 181 10.74 2.87 -5.50
CA VAL A 181 9.95 3.31 -4.35
C VAL A 181 8.95 4.39 -4.77
N VAL A 182 9.39 5.39 -5.54
CA VAL A 182 8.53 6.45 -6.06
C VAL A 182 7.45 5.88 -6.97
N ALA A 183 7.83 4.99 -7.90
CA ALA A 183 6.88 4.31 -8.78
C ALA A 183 5.88 3.45 -7.98
N GLY A 184 6.36 2.73 -6.96
CA GLY A 184 5.51 1.96 -6.06
C GLY A 184 4.52 2.86 -5.32
N ALA A 185 4.97 3.97 -4.74
CA ALA A 185 4.15 4.91 -4.00
C ALA A 185 3.04 5.52 -4.87
N ALA A 186 3.40 6.02 -6.07
CA ALA A 186 2.45 6.59 -7.01
C ALA A 186 1.42 5.56 -7.48
N LEU A 187 1.89 4.36 -7.84
CA LEU A 187 1.03 3.27 -8.27
C LEU A 187 0.08 2.84 -7.15
N GLY A 188 0.60 2.65 -5.93
CA GLY A 188 -0.19 2.23 -4.78
C GLY A 188 -1.30 3.22 -4.43
N ALA A 189 -0.97 4.50 -4.31
CA ALA A 189 -1.95 5.54 -4.04
C ALA A 189 -2.99 5.67 -5.17
N GLY A 190 -2.54 5.64 -6.43
CA GLY A 190 -3.39 5.79 -7.60
C GLY A 190 -4.40 4.65 -7.75
N TYR A 191 -3.91 3.39 -7.71
CA TYR A 191 -4.82 2.26 -7.86
C TYR A 191 -5.78 2.11 -6.67
N ALA A 192 -5.33 2.43 -5.45
CA ALA A 192 -6.19 2.36 -4.27
C ALA A 192 -7.33 3.39 -4.35
N ALA A 193 -7.01 4.62 -4.75
CA ALA A 193 -8.03 5.63 -5.01
C ALA A 193 -9.02 5.15 -6.08
N ALA A 194 -8.52 4.70 -7.24
CA ALA A 194 -9.33 4.21 -8.33
C ALA A 194 -10.24 3.03 -7.91
N ALA A 195 -9.69 2.06 -7.15
CA ALA A 195 -10.45 0.91 -6.68
C ALA A 195 -11.57 1.32 -5.71
N VAL A 196 -11.30 2.21 -4.75
CA VAL A 196 -12.32 2.70 -3.81
C VAL A 196 -13.44 3.44 -4.55
N TRP A 197 -13.08 4.31 -5.51
CA TRP A 197 -14.06 5.03 -6.32
C TRP A 197 -14.88 4.09 -7.21
N LEU A 198 -14.23 3.11 -7.84
CA LEU A 198 -14.91 2.10 -8.66
C LEU A 198 -15.89 1.27 -7.82
N LEU A 199 -15.45 0.77 -6.65
CA LEU A 199 -16.33 0.00 -5.76
C LEU A 199 -17.50 0.84 -5.26
N ALA A 200 -17.29 2.13 -4.96
CA ALA A 200 -18.37 3.03 -4.59
C ALA A 200 -19.37 3.27 -5.72
N ALA A 201 -18.89 3.43 -6.96
CA ALA A 201 -19.73 3.60 -8.14
C ALA A 201 -20.53 2.31 -8.43
N LEU A 202 -19.88 1.15 -8.35
CA LEU A 202 -20.56 -0.15 -8.51
C LEU A 202 -21.60 -0.38 -7.41
N TRP A 203 -21.30 0.01 -6.18
CA TRP A 203 -22.27 -0.05 -5.08
C TRP A 203 -23.48 0.86 -5.34
N GLY A 204 -23.27 2.10 -5.79
CA GLY A 204 -24.33 3.04 -6.11
C GLY A 204 -25.29 2.52 -7.19
N SER A 205 -24.77 1.87 -8.23
CA SER A 205 -25.56 1.35 -9.34
C SER A 205 -26.15 -0.04 -9.09
N SER A 206 -25.30 -0.99 -8.66
CA SER A 206 -25.67 -2.41 -8.52
C SER A 206 -26.28 -2.71 -7.16
N GLY A 207 -25.82 -2.04 -6.09
CA GLY A 207 -26.35 -2.21 -4.73
C GLY A 207 -27.84 -1.90 -4.65
N ARG A 208 -28.27 -0.82 -5.29
CA ARG A 208 -29.68 -0.44 -5.38
C ARG A 208 -30.53 -1.52 -6.05
N LYS A 209 -30.00 -2.20 -7.09
CA LYS A 209 -30.70 -3.22 -7.86
C LYS A 209 -30.74 -4.57 -7.14
N TRP A 210 -29.59 -5.01 -6.61
CA TRP A 210 -29.44 -6.38 -6.09
C TRP A 210 -29.62 -6.49 -4.58
N PHE A 211 -29.36 -5.39 -3.84
CA PHE A 211 -29.42 -5.34 -2.38
C PHE A 211 -30.21 -4.13 -1.87
N PRO A 212 -31.47 -3.94 -2.28
CA PRO A 212 -32.23 -2.68 -2.04
C PRO A 212 -32.32 -2.32 -0.55
N ILE A 213 -32.54 -3.30 0.33
CA ILE A 213 -32.65 -3.07 1.78
C ILE A 213 -31.33 -2.61 2.37
N LEU A 214 -30.21 -3.26 1.98
CA LEU A 214 -28.88 -2.89 2.46
C LEU A 214 -28.44 -1.55 1.88
N TRP A 215 -28.74 -1.31 0.60
CA TRP A 215 -28.46 -0.04 -0.06
C TRP A 215 -29.22 1.12 0.58
N ALA A 216 -30.49 0.93 0.94
CA ALA A 216 -31.29 1.95 1.63
C ALA A 216 -30.69 2.32 3.00
N ARG A 217 -30.09 1.35 3.69
CA ARG A 217 -29.38 1.59 4.97
C ARG A 217 -27.98 2.15 4.79
N LEU A 218 -27.28 1.82 3.71
CA LEU A 218 -25.91 2.20 3.43
C LEU A 218 -25.78 2.69 1.98
N PRO A 219 -26.30 3.87 1.62
CA PRO A 219 -26.33 4.34 0.24
C PRO A 219 -24.97 4.73 -0.31
N SER A 220 -24.00 5.04 0.54
CA SER A 220 -22.65 5.46 0.16
C SER A 220 -21.58 4.65 0.85
N LEU A 221 -20.58 4.17 0.06
CA LEU A 221 -19.36 3.58 0.60
C LEU A 221 -18.28 4.63 0.86
N LEU A 222 -18.36 5.82 0.28
CA LEU A 222 -17.39 6.90 0.49
C LEU A 222 -17.67 7.67 1.78
N ASP A 223 -18.93 7.82 2.12
CA ASP A 223 -19.37 8.38 3.40
C ASP A 223 -20.38 7.39 4.05
N PRO A 224 -19.87 6.30 4.63
CA PRO A 224 -20.73 5.22 5.13
C PRO A 224 -21.37 5.62 6.46
N THR A 225 -22.63 6.03 6.36
CA THR A 225 -23.53 6.25 7.49
C THR A 225 -24.73 5.28 7.34
N LEU A 226 -25.17 4.70 8.47
CA LEU A 226 -26.38 3.88 8.44
C LEU A 226 -27.60 4.76 8.57
N HIS A 227 -28.50 4.62 7.60
CA HIS A 227 -29.83 5.21 7.65
C HIS A 227 -30.82 4.26 8.34
N PRO A 228 -31.89 4.79 8.98
CA PRO A 228 -32.98 3.96 9.51
C PRO A 228 -33.56 3.04 8.43
N ALA A 229 -34.10 1.90 8.82
CA ALA A 229 -34.76 1.02 7.87
C ALA A 229 -35.96 1.74 7.22
N PRO A 230 -36.23 1.53 5.91
CA PRO A 230 -37.42 2.06 5.28
C PRO A 230 -38.66 1.62 6.08
N GLY A 231 -39.53 2.57 6.41
CA GLY A 231 -40.76 2.34 7.21
C GLY A 231 -40.59 2.45 8.73
N SER A 232 -39.36 2.56 9.26
CA SER A 232 -39.17 2.70 10.73
C SER A 232 -39.64 4.04 11.30
N SER A 233 -39.76 5.09 10.46
CA SER A 233 -40.30 6.38 10.83
C SER A 233 -41.82 6.36 11.00
N GLU A 234 -42.55 5.58 10.16
CA GLU A 234 -43.99 5.46 10.30
C GLU A 234 -44.41 4.69 11.55
N VAL A 235 -43.66 3.64 11.92
CA VAL A 235 -43.91 2.87 13.15
C VAL A 235 -43.62 3.72 14.40
N GLY A 236 -42.66 4.61 14.35
CA GLY A 236 -42.36 5.56 15.44
C GLY A 236 -43.49 6.56 15.67
N HIS A 237 -44.05 7.14 14.63
CA HIS A 237 -45.18 8.08 14.72
C HIS A 237 -46.47 7.40 15.21
N LEU A 238 -46.76 6.17 14.75
CA LEU A 238 -47.91 5.41 15.21
C LEU A 238 -47.79 5.02 16.70
N ALA A 239 -46.60 4.75 17.17
CA ALA A 239 -46.36 4.42 18.59
C ALA A 239 -46.40 5.67 19.50
N GLU A 240 -46.13 6.85 18.98
CA GLU A 240 -46.26 8.13 19.70
C GLU A 240 -47.72 8.59 19.75
N ASP A 241 -48.46 8.48 18.66
CA ASP A 241 -49.89 8.82 18.59
C ASP A 241 -50.74 7.95 19.54
N THR A 242 -50.46 6.62 19.57
CA THR A 242 -51.16 5.72 20.51
C THR A 242 -50.83 6.00 21.98
N ARG A 243 -49.72 6.63 22.30
CA ARG A 243 -49.38 7.04 23.69
C ARG A 243 -50.08 8.33 24.12
N HIS A 244 -50.38 9.23 23.16
CA HIS A 244 -51.15 10.46 23.43
C HIS A 244 -52.64 10.24 23.56
N GLU A 245 -53.21 9.17 22.95
CA GLU A 245 -54.62 8.81 23.09
C GLU A 245 -54.93 8.07 24.40
N LEU A 246 -53.92 7.55 25.11
CA LEU A 246 -54.05 6.82 26.36
C LEU A 246 -53.76 7.66 27.66
N GLN A 247 -53.53 8.96 27.49
CA GLN A 247 -53.37 9.91 28.59
C GLN A 247 -54.55 10.90 28.65
#